data_0f2438d934e8acf6a3544569df0c8fb8
#
_entry.id   0f2438d934e8acf6a3544569df0c8fb8
#
_cell.length_a   1.000
_cell.length_b   1.000
_cell.length_c   1.000
_cell.angle_alpha   90.00
_cell.angle_beta   90.00
_cell.angle_gamma   90.00
#
_symmetry.space_group_name_H-M   'P 1'
#
loop_
_entity.id
_entity.type
_entity.pdbx_description
1 polymer ?
#
loop_
_entity_poly.entity_id
_entity_poly.type
_entity_poly.pdbx_seq_one_letter_code
_entity_poly.pdbx_strand_id
1 'polypeptide(L)'
;LSLIAKDQKYLWHPLTQHKTAAPPLAIVKAKGARIWDDQGKSYIDGIASWYSAMYGHGNEHIIAAMHQQMQKLDFVMFSGFTHGPAVELSEKLLAILPNNQRRIFFNDNGSTAVEAAIKMALQFFFNKGEKRDTLIAFENGFHGDTFGAMSASGLSSYNGPFEDFLLKVVRIPTPKADNIEALLREVDGICKEHAVAAFVFEPLVQGAAGMKFHPAQGLDALLECLHKHEVLCIADEIMTGFGKTGKNFASDHLVQKPDIICLSKALTAGMFPLSITSTTEEVFAAFLSDNVAKGFFHAHTYSAHPIGCSAAIAAMDLLASESIAQNIGFIEQSHQGFKLKIEQHQKVREVRTIGVILALDLEVTTDRYGSLRDKLYQLFLDKGVVLRPLGNTIYVLPPYIITEQDLALVYKAIEEVLEIV
;
A
#
# COMPACT_ATOMS: atom_id res chain seq x y z
N LEU A 1 25.21 27.64 3.52
CA LEU A 1 24.95 26.28 3.02
C LEU A 1 23.59 26.25 2.34
N SER A 2 23.50 25.71 1.10
CA SER A 2 22.22 25.43 0.42
C SER A 2 21.38 24.43 1.20
N LEU A 3 20.08 24.28 0.85
CA LEU A 3 19.21 23.29 1.46
C LEU A 3 19.79 21.88 1.32
N ILE A 4 20.27 21.50 0.13
CA ILE A 4 20.91 20.20 -0.14
C ILE A 4 22.17 20.00 0.72
N ALA A 5 23.00 21.01 0.87
CA ALA A 5 24.21 20.89 1.70
C ALA A 5 23.91 20.70 3.19
N LYS A 6 22.81 21.28 3.68
CA LYS A 6 22.34 21.06 5.06
C LYS A 6 21.73 19.67 5.20
N ASP A 7 20.93 19.24 4.23
CA ASP A 7 20.32 17.92 4.15
C ASP A 7 21.39 16.81 4.25
N GLN A 8 22.39 16.84 3.35
CA GLN A 8 23.49 15.87 3.34
C GLN A 8 24.30 15.84 4.65
N LYS A 9 24.32 16.94 5.39
CA LYS A 9 25.04 17.04 6.67
C LYS A 9 24.25 16.44 7.84
N TYR A 10 22.91 16.56 7.84
CA TYR A 10 22.12 16.33 9.05
C TYR A 10 21.09 15.19 8.92
N LEU A 11 20.72 14.76 7.68
CA LEU A 11 19.64 13.80 7.49
C LEU A 11 20.17 12.44 7.03
N TRP A 12 19.50 11.40 7.53
CA TRP A 12 19.68 10.03 7.08
C TRP A 12 18.42 9.61 6.32
N HIS A 13 18.52 9.58 4.99
CA HIS A 13 17.38 9.22 4.13
C HIS A 13 17.07 7.72 4.14
N PRO A 14 15.77 7.35 4.14
CA PRO A 14 15.36 5.96 4.03
C PRO A 14 15.73 5.38 2.65
N LEU A 15 15.96 4.07 2.59
CA LEU A 15 16.24 3.31 1.36
C LEU A 15 17.37 3.91 0.50
N THR A 16 18.38 4.49 1.12
CA THR A 16 19.42 5.27 0.45
C THR A 16 20.82 4.81 0.87
N GLN A 17 21.67 4.47 -0.13
CA GLN A 17 23.10 4.35 0.10
C GLN A 17 23.75 5.74 -0.06
N HIS A 18 23.98 6.43 1.05
CA HIS A 18 24.42 7.84 1.07
C HIS A 18 25.74 8.11 0.38
N LYS A 19 26.63 7.11 0.26
CA LYS A 19 27.93 7.26 -0.42
C LYS A 19 27.80 7.39 -1.93
N THR A 20 26.81 6.73 -2.53
CA THR A 20 26.68 6.60 -3.99
C THR A 20 25.43 7.26 -4.55
N ALA A 21 24.45 7.60 -3.69
CA ALA A 21 23.21 8.22 -4.14
C ALA A 21 23.45 9.64 -4.69
N ALA A 22 22.72 9.98 -5.74
CA ALA A 22 22.64 11.35 -6.22
C ALA A 22 22.01 12.26 -5.13
N PRO A 23 22.36 13.57 -5.13
CA PRO A 23 21.71 14.52 -4.22
C PRO A 23 20.19 14.48 -4.34
N PRO A 24 19.43 14.60 -3.22
CA PRO A 24 17.98 14.61 -3.27
C PRO A 24 17.44 15.85 -3.98
N LEU A 25 16.24 15.74 -4.55
CA LEU A 25 15.54 16.88 -5.13
C LEU A 25 14.95 17.74 -3.99
N ALA A 26 15.32 19.03 -3.94
CA ALA A 26 14.87 19.96 -2.91
C ALA A 26 13.47 20.47 -3.22
N ILE A 27 12.42 19.82 -2.71
CA ILE A 27 11.04 20.24 -2.91
C ILE A 27 10.62 21.28 -1.90
N VAL A 28 10.10 22.40 -2.38
CA VAL A 28 9.68 23.56 -1.56
C VAL A 28 8.19 23.87 -1.66
N LYS A 29 7.48 23.30 -2.62
CA LYS A 29 6.05 23.54 -2.83
C LYS A 29 5.40 22.35 -3.52
N ALA A 30 4.16 22.07 -3.17
CA ALA A 30 3.32 21.08 -3.84
C ALA A 30 1.88 21.59 -3.92
N LYS A 31 1.19 21.41 -5.07
CA LYS A 31 -0.24 21.71 -5.25
C LYS A 31 -0.81 20.88 -6.40
N GLY A 32 -1.98 20.28 -6.20
CA GLY A 32 -2.61 19.45 -7.21
C GLY A 32 -1.73 18.25 -7.57
N ALA A 33 -1.54 17.97 -8.84
CA ALA A 33 -0.67 16.91 -9.33
C ALA A 33 0.79 17.36 -9.55
N ARG A 34 1.20 18.51 -9.00
CA ARG A 34 2.55 19.06 -9.25
C ARG A 34 3.30 19.38 -7.96
N ILE A 35 4.62 19.25 -8.06
CA ILE A 35 5.58 19.65 -7.04
C ILE A 35 6.63 20.59 -7.64
N TRP A 36 7.27 21.43 -6.84
CA TRP A 36 8.28 22.41 -7.28
C TRP A 36 9.55 22.30 -6.45
N ASP A 37 10.68 22.34 -7.12
CA ASP A 37 11.98 22.44 -6.46
C ASP A 37 12.33 23.87 -6.03
N ASP A 38 13.49 24.02 -5.37
CA ASP A 38 14.01 25.30 -4.89
C ASP A 38 14.56 26.22 -6.01
N GLN A 39 14.63 25.72 -7.25
CA GLN A 39 14.94 26.50 -8.45
C GLN A 39 13.67 26.98 -9.19
N GLY A 40 12.49 26.60 -8.69
CA GLY A 40 11.21 26.95 -9.28
C GLY A 40 10.76 26.04 -10.44
N LYS A 41 11.51 24.97 -10.76
CA LYS A 41 11.09 23.99 -11.75
C LYS A 41 9.95 23.15 -11.20
N SER A 42 8.91 22.96 -12.01
CA SER A 42 7.77 22.12 -11.65
C SER A 42 7.88 20.73 -12.25
N TYR A 43 7.35 19.76 -11.52
CA TYR A 43 7.30 18.36 -11.93
C TYR A 43 5.87 17.83 -11.76
N ILE A 44 5.41 17.00 -12.69
CA ILE A 44 4.17 16.23 -12.54
C ILE A 44 4.46 15.05 -11.62
N ASP A 45 3.73 14.92 -10.53
CA ASP A 45 3.82 13.78 -9.62
C ASP A 45 3.01 12.59 -10.18
N GLY A 46 3.65 11.78 -10.99
CA GLY A 46 3.03 10.62 -11.66
C GLY A 46 2.83 9.40 -10.77
N ILE A 47 3.16 9.49 -9.47
CA ILE A 47 3.05 8.39 -8.50
C ILE A 47 2.35 8.79 -7.20
N ALA A 48 1.66 9.95 -7.18
CA ALA A 48 0.94 10.48 -6.02
C ALA A 48 1.77 10.42 -4.73
N SER A 49 3.03 10.86 -4.79
CA SER A 49 3.98 10.85 -3.66
C SER A 49 3.98 9.51 -2.91
N TRP A 50 4.21 8.44 -3.65
CA TRP A 50 4.24 7.06 -3.17
C TRP A 50 2.85 6.52 -2.82
N TYR A 51 1.88 6.71 -3.75
CA TYR A 51 0.51 6.16 -3.70
C TYR A 51 -0.38 6.74 -2.59
N SER A 52 -0.01 7.89 -2.01
CA SER A 52 -0.71 8.48 -0.87
C SER A 52 -1.50 9.73 -1.23
N ALA A 53 -0.95 10.67 -2.00
CA ALA A 53 -1.57 11.97 -2.32
C ALA A 53 -2.63 11.86 -3.43
N MET A 54 -3.60 10.94 -3.27
CA MET A 54 -4.54 10.58 -4.34
C MET A 54 -5.47 11.71 -4.75
N TYR A 55 -5.79 12.65 -3.85
CA TYR A 55 -6.62 13.82 -4.16
C TYR A 55 -5.79 15.08 -4.44
N GLY A 56 -4.50 14.89 -4.74
CA GLY A 56 -3.54 15.97 -5.01
C GLY A 56 -2.98 16.63 -3.75
N HIS A 57 -1.86 17.28 -3.94
CA HIS A 57 -1.20 18.05 -2.89
C HIS A 57 -1.98 19.30 -2.53
N GLY A 58 -1.93 19.68 -1.26
CA GLY A 58 -2.54 20.93 -0.79
C GLY A 58 -4.06 20.96 -0.97
N ASN A 59 -4.74 19.82 -0.81
CA ASN A 59 -6.19 19.72 -0.93
C ASN A 59 -6.87 20.57 0.16
N GLU A 60 -7.61 21.60 -0.27
CA GLU A 60 -8.18 22.61 0.64
C GLU A 60 -9.28 22.04 1.54
N HIS A 61 -10.07 21.07 1.06
CA HIS A 61 -11.11 20.41 1.86
C HIS A 61 -10.50 19.64 3.04
N ILE A 62 -9.45 18.85 2.79
CA ILE A 62 -8.77 18.08 3.85
C ILE A 62 -8.06 19.03 4.82
N ILE A 63 -7.35 20.06 4.31
CA ILE A 63 -6.67 21.07 5.15
C ILE A 63 -7.67 21.77 6.07
N ALA A 64 -8.84 22.19 5.55
CA ALA A 64 -9.87 22.84 6.35
C ALA A 64 -10.40 21.92 7.47
N ALA A 65 -10.67 20.65 7.16
CA ALA A 65 -11.11 19.68 8.16
C ALA A 65 -10.07 19.46 9.26
N MET A 66 -8.79 19.32 8.90
CA MET A 66 -7.69 19.20 9.86
C MET A 66 -7.56 20.45 10.75
N HIS A 67 -7.65 21.65 10.13
CA HIS A 67 -7.54 22.92 10.86
C HIS A 67 -8.67 23.09 11.87
N GLN A 68 -9.90 22.80 11.48
CA GLN A 68 -11.07 22.85 12.38
C GLN A 68 -10.93 21.85 13.54
N GLN A 69 -10.45 20.63 13.25
CA GLN A 69 -10.24 19.63 14.28
C GLN A 69 -9.13 20.05 15.26
N MET A 70 -8.04 20.62 14.77
CA MET A 70 -6.92 21.09 15.58
C MET A 70 -7.34 22.17 16.58
N GLN A 71 -8.29 23.05 16.22
CA GLN A 71 -8.84 24.05 17.12
C GLN A 71 -9.76 23.48 18.20
N LYS A 72 -10.38 22.30 17.95
CA LYS A 72 -11.36 21.68 18.86
C LYS A 72 -10.72 20.66 19.79
N LEU A 73 -9.92 19.76 19.25
CA LEU A 73 -9.21 18.69 19.96
C LEU A 73 -8.02 18.25 19.11
N ASP A 74 -6.83 18.60 19.56
CA ASP A 74 -5.57 18.26 18.91
C ASP A 74 -5.18 16.81 19.15
N PHE A 75 -5.08 16.41 20.41
CA PHE A 75 -4.69 15.06 20.81
C PHE A 75 -5.21 14.67 22.20
N VAL A 76 -5.61 13.42 22.35
CA VAL A 76 -5.80 12.71 23.63
C VAL A 76 -5.36 11.26 23.47
N MET A 77 -4.89 10.62 24.54
CA MET A 77 -4.62 9.18 24.50
C MET A 77 -5.90 8.41 24.22
N PHE A 78 -5.83 7.36 23.39
CA PHE A 78 -7.02 6.59 23.01
C PHE A 78 -7.31 5.41 23.95
N SER A 79 -6.37 5.03 24.81
CA SER A 79 -6.59 4.00 25.83
C SER A 79 -7.45 4.55 26.98
N GLY A 80 -8.67 4.08 27.04
CA GLY A 80 -9.68 4.51 28.03
C GLY A 80 -10.43 5.80 27.66
N PHE A 81 -10.07 6.49 26.57
CA PHE A 81 -10.80 7.63 26.04
C PHE A 81 -11.38 7.32 24.66
N THR A 82 -12.35 8.08 24.24
CA THR A 82 -12.92 8.09 22.89
C THR A 82 -13.19 9.51 22.43
N HIS A 83 -13.33 9.70 21.12
CA HIS A 83 -13.67 11.00 20.53
C HIS A 83 -14.42 10.85 19.22
N GLY A 84 -15.21 11.89 18.87
CA GLY A 84 -16.09 11.88 17.68
C GLY A 84 -15.38 11.46 16.38
N PRO A 85 -14.25 12.08 15.98
CA PRO A 85 -13.56 11.72 14.74
C PRO A 85 -13.17 10.23 14.61
N ALA A 86 -12.77 9.55 15.69
CA ALA A 86 -12.45 8.12 15.63
C ALA A 86 -13.70 7.27 15.38
N VAL A 87 -14.83 7.59 16.05
CA VAL A 87 -16.10 6.89 15.87
C VAL A 87 -16.62 7.11 14.44
N GLU A 88 -16.71 8.36 13.99
CA GLU A 88 -17.19 8.73 12.66
C GLU A 88 -16.36 8.07 11.55
N LEU A 89 -15.02 8.11 11.66
CA LEU A 89 -14.14 7.44 10.70
C LEU A 89 -14.39 5.94 10.66
N SER A 90 -14.58 5.31 11.84
CA SER A 90 -14.84 3.87 11.92
C SER A 90 -16.18 3.51 11.25
N GLU A 91 -17.23 4.30 11.48
CA GLU A 91 -18.54 4.12 10.83
C GLU A 91 -18.43 4.23 9.30
N LYS A 92 -17.75 5.29 8.80
CA LYS A 92 -17.55 5.50 7.36
C LYS A 92 -16.73 4.36 6.72
N LEU A 93 -15.65 3.92 7.37
CA LEU A 93 -14.83 2.81 6.87
C LEU A 93 -15.62 1.50 6.82
N LEU A 94 -16.33 1.14 7.89
CA LEU A 94 -17.13 -0.09 7.94
C LEU A 94 -18.29 -0.09 6.94
N ALA A 95 -18.77 1.09 6.53
CA ALA A 95 -19.82 1.20 5.51
C ALA A 95 -19.31 0.85 4.09
N ILE A 96 -18.01 1.00 3.81
CA ILE A 96 -17.42 0.72 2.48
C ILE A 96 -16.51 -0.51 2.45
N LEU A 97 -16.04 -0.99 3.59
CA LEU A 97 -15.24 -2.21 3.71
C LEU A 97 -16.09 -3.46 3.35
N PRO A 98 -15.46 -4.58 2.98
CA PRO A 98 -16.16 -5.86 2.82
C PRO A 98 -17.09 -6.15 4.00
N ASN A 99 -18.27 -6.67 3.68
CA ASN A 99 -19.41 -6.80 4.61
C ASN A 99 -19.20 -7.73 5.81
N ASN A 100 -18.08 -8.43 5.90
CA ASN A 100 -17.67 -9.24 7.05
C ASN A 100 -16.84 -8.44 8.08
N GLN A 101 -16.38 -7.23 7.77
CA GLN A 101 -15.59 -6.40 8.68
C GLN A 101 -16.51 -5.75 9.73
N ARG A 102 -16.05 -5.68 11.00
CA ARG A 102 -16.87 -5.22 12.13
C ARG A 102 -16.16 -4.32 13.12
N ARG A 103 -14.84 -4.37 13.22
CA ARG A 103 -14.07 -3.59 14.20
C ARG A 103 -12.88 -2.92 13.54
N ILE A 104 -12.55 -1.73 14.02
CA ILE A 104 -11.41 -0.94 13.59
C ILE A 104 -10.42 -0.80 14.74
N PHE A 105 -9.17 -1.15 14.50
CA PHE A 105 -8.05 -0.89 15.39
C PHE A 105 -7.13 0.13 14.75
N PHE A 106 -6.80 1.21 15.46
CA PHE A 106 -5.99 2.31 14.92
C PHE A 106 -4.51 2.10 15.18
N ASN A 107 -3.70 2.37 14.14
CA ASN A 107 -2.24 2.36 14.18
C ASN A 107 -1.68 3.63 13.52
N ASP A 108 -0.32 3.78 13.49
CA ASP A 108 0.33 5.01 13.03
C ASP A 108 0.70 4.98 11.54
N ASN A 109 1.09 3.80 11.01
CA ASN A 109 1.54 3.64 9.61
C ASN A 109 1.27 2.22 9.10
N GLY A 110 1.52 1.98 7.80
CA GLY A 110 1.23 0.70 7.17
C GLY A 110 1.92 -0.49 7.82
N SER A 111 3.22 -0.38 8.12
CA SER A 111 3.97 -1.47 8.77
C SER A 111 3.36 -1.85 10.13
N THR A 112 2.96 -0.86 10.93
CA THR A 112 2.35 -1.11 12.24
C THR A 112 0.93 -1.67 12.13
N ALA A 113 0.19 -1.37 11.05
CA ALA A 113 -1.10 -2.02 10.79
C ALA A 113 -0.93 -3.53 10.52
N VAL A 114 0.06 -3.89 9.70
CA VAL A 114 0.38 -5.31 9.43
C VAL A 114 0.94 -6.00 10.67
N GLU A 115 1.79 -5.31 11.44
CA GLU A 115 2.32 -5.81 12.72
C GLU A 115 1.19 -6.17 13.70
N ALA A 116 0.20 -5.27 13.84
CA ALA A 116 -0.98 -5.50 14.67
C ALA A 116 -1.82 -6.66 14.14
N ALA A 117 -2.03 -6.76 12.82
CA ALA A 117 -2.78 -7.84 12.18
C ALA A 117 -2.14 -9.22 12.44
N ILE A 118 -0.81 -9.33 12.27
CA ILE A 118 -0.06 -10.57 12.56
C ILE A 118 -0.20 -10.95 14.04
N LYS A 119 -0.03 -9.98 14.96
CA LYS A 119 -0.20 -10.22 16.39
C LYS A 119 -1.61 -10.65 16.74
N MET A 120 -2.63 -10.03 16.12
CA MET A 120 -4.03 -10.42 16.31
C MET A 120 -4.25 -11.87 15.86
N ALA A 121 -3.73 -12.25 14.70
CA ALA A 121 -3.88 -13.62 14.20
C ALA A 121 -3.21 -14.67 15.10
N LEU A 122 -2.00 -14.41 15.56
CA LEU A 122 -1.29 -15.32 16.48
C LEU A 122 -2.03 -15.43 17.83
N GLN A 123 -2.47 -14.30 18.40
CA GLN A 123 -3.16 -14.28 19.69
C GLN A 123 -4.60 -14.82 19.60
N PHE A 124 -5.26 -14.71 18.44
CA PHE A 124 -6.57 -15.33 18.19
C PHE A 124 -6.54 -16.83 18.49
N PHE A 125 -5.59 -17.54 17.91
CA PHE A 125 -5.43 -18.98 18.15
C PHE A 125 -4.97 -19.28 19.57
N PHE A 126 -4.04 -18.51 20.11
CA PHE A 126 -3.62 -18.65 21.51
C PHE A 126 -4.79 -18.51 22.49
N ASN A 127 -5.68 -17.53 22.29
CA ASN A 127 -6.86 -17.33 23.11
C ASN A 127 -7.88 -18.46 22.99
N LYS A 128 -7.93 -19.15 21.84
CA LYS A 128 -8.73 -20.37 21.61
C LYS A 128 -8.08 -21.64 22.19
N GLY A 129 -6.86 -21.56 22.73
CA GLY A 129 -6.11 -22.69 23.26
C GLY A 129 -5.30 -23.48 22.22
N GLU A 130 -5.14 -22.91 21.02
CA GLU A 130 -4.35 -23.47 19.93
C GLU A 130 -3.01 -22.75 19.82
N LYS A 131 -1.96 -23.51 19.52
CA LYS A 131 -0.65 -22.92 19.19
C LYS A 131 -0.44 -22.98 17.68
N ARG A 132 -0.62 -21.83 17.01
CA ARG A 132 -0.26 -21.65 15.61
C ARG A 132 0.82 -20.57 15.51
N ASP A 133 1.97 -20.90 14.95
CA ASP A 133 3.17 -20.06 14.95
C ASP A 133 3.75 -19.81 13.55
N THR A 134 3.12 -20.35 12.53
CA THR A 134 3.58 -20.23 11.14
C THR A 134 2.68 -19.26 10.37
N LEU A 135 3.28 -18.41 9.57
CA LEU A 135 2.59 -17.58 8.59
C LEU A 135 2.82 -18.10 7.17
N ILE A 136 1.92 -17.83 6.28
CA ILE A 136 2.11 -17.96 4.83
C ILE A 136 2.15 -16.54 4.24
N ALA A 137 2.99 -16.30 3.24
CA ALA A 137 3.05 -15.05 2.49
C ALA A 137 3.49 -15.30 1.05
N PHE A 138 3.27 -14.35 0.14
CA PHE A 138 3.81 -14.43 -1.21
C PHE A 138 5.32 -14.14 -1.25
N GLU A 139 6.06 -14.83 -2.14
CA GLU A 139 7.52 -14.72 -2.30
C GLU A 139 8.03 -13.29 -2.47
N ASN A 140 7.30 -12.43 -3.17
CA ASN A 140 7.71 -11.07 -3.52
C ASN A 140 6.84 -9.99 -2.85
N GLY A 141 6.07 -10.34 -1.81
CA GLY A 141 5.25 -9.39 -1.08
C GLY A 141 6.09 -8.33 -0.37
N PHE A 142 5.50 -7.16 -0.12
CA PHE A 142 6.09 -6.13 0.73
C PHE A 142 5.03 -5.58 1.68
N HIS A 143 5.28 -5.72 2.97
CA HIS A 143 4.31 -5.40 4.02
C HIS A 143 4.81 -4.37 5.02
N GLY A 144 6.06 -3.96 4.91
CA GLY A 144 6.69 -2.94 5.76
C GLY A 144 8.04 -3.39 6.32
N ASP A 145 8.64 -2.51 7.14
CA ASP A 145 10.00 -2.65 7.63
C ASP A 145 10.08 -2.91 9.15
N THR A 146 8.95 -3.06 9.86
CA THR A 146 8.94 -3.62 11.22
C THR A 146 9.17 -5.13 11.16
N PHE A 147 9.72 -5.74 12.22
CA PHE A 147 10.13 -7.14 12.17
C PHE A 147 9.03 -8.12 11.76
N GLY A 148 7.79 -7.97 12.26
CA GLY A 148 6.68 -8.83 11.84
C GLY A 148 6.26 -8.59 10.38
N ALA A 149 6.10 -7.33 9.97
CA ALA A 149 5.76 -6.97 8.59
C ALA A 149 6.89 -7.37 7.60
N MET A 150 8.17 -7.16 7.99
CA MET A 150 9.33 -7.60 7.24
C MET A 150 9.37 -9.13 7.10
N SER A 151 8.99 -9.86 8.16
CA SER A 151 8.94 -11.33 8.12
C SER A 151 7.98 -11.84 7.05
N ALA A 152 6.82 -11.22 6.88
CA ALA A 152 5.84 -11.56 5.84
C ALA A 152 6.25 -11.07 4.44
N SER A 153 7.24 -10.17 4.34
CA SER A 153 7.75 -9.69 3.06
C SER A 153 8.66 -10.70 2.36
N GLY A 154 8.86 -10.52 1.06
CA GLY A 154 9.80 -11.32 0.26
C GLY A 154 11.23 -11.17 0.77
N LEU A 155 12.00 -12.26 0.77
CA LEU A 155 13.41 -12.23 1.14
C LEU A 155 14.24 -11.54 0.04
N SER A 156 15.20 -10.73 0.47
CA SER A 156 16.14 -10.04 -0.41
C SER A 156 17.45 -9.80 0.33
N SER A 157 18.49 -9.38 -0.37
CA SER A 157 19.76 -8.98 0.24
C SER A 157 19.64 -7.88 1.30
N TYR A 158 18.54 -7.14 1.31
CA TYR A 158 18.27 -6.06 2.26
C TYR A 158 17.71 -6.56 3.60
N ASN A 159 17.11 -7.75 3.63
CA ASN A 159 16.64 -8.41 4.85
C ASN A 159 17.75 -9.23 5.53
N GLY A 160 18.83 -9.57 4.81
CA GLY A 160 19.88 -10.48 5.26
C GLY A 160 20.39 -10.22 6.69
N PRO A 161 20.69 -8.97 7.08
CA PRO A 161 21.13 -8.67 8.45
C PRO A 161 20.13 -9.02 9.55
N PHE A 162 18.85 -9.28 9.21
CA PHE A 162 17.75 -9.49 10.13
C PHE A 162 17.14 -10.88 10.07
N GLU A 163 17.62 -11.78 9.20
CA GLU A 163 17.00 -13.09 8.93
C GLU A 163 16.78 -13.92 10.20
N ASP A 164 17.77 -13.95 11.10
CA ASP A 164 17.71 -14.72 12.36
C ASP A 164 16.63 -14.21 13.35
N PHE A 165 16.08 -13.02 13.10
CA PHE A 165 15.06 -12.39 13.96
C PHE A 165 13.66 -12.42 13.37
N LEU A 166 13.51 -12.98 12.16
CA LEU A 166 12.23 -13.01 11.46
C LEU A 166 11.31 -14.11 12.01
N LEU A 167 10.01 -13.86 11.93
CA LEU A 167 9.00 -14.86 12.25
C LEU A 167 9.07 -16.04 11.28
N LYS A 168 8.51 -17.18 11.67
CA LYS A 168 8.41 -18.37 10.82
C LYS A 168 7.37 -18.13 9.72
N VAL A 169 7.83 -18.03 8.48
CA VAL A 169 6.99 -17.74 7.29
C VAL A 169 7.32 -18.73 6.17
N VAL A 170 6.30 -19.41 5.66
CA VAL A 170 6.37 -20.19 4.43
C VAL A 170 5.97 -19.30 3.27
N ARG A 171 6.84 -19.21 2.26
CA ARG A 171 6.61 -18.36 1.09
C ARG A 171 6.12 -19.18 -0.08
N ILE A 172 5.08 -18.69 -0.72
CA ILE A 172 4.44 -19.32 -1.88
C ILE A 172 4.42 -18.37 -3.07
N PRO A 173 4.44 -18.87 -4.30
CA PRO A 173 4.28 -18.04 -5.49
C PRO A 173 2.88 -17.42 -5.56
N THR A 174 2.74 -16.31 -6.30
CA THR A 174 1.41 -15.77 -6.62
C THR A 174 0.63 -16.71 -7.54
N PRO A 175 -0.71 -16.79 -7.41
CA PRO A 175 -1.54 -17.62 -8.29
C PRO A 175 -1.50 -17.11 -9.73
N LYS A 176 -1.40 -18.04 -10.67
CA LYS A 176 -1.46 -17.82 -12.12
C LYS A 176 -2.29 -18.94 -12.76
N ALA A 177 -2.71 -18.74 -14.00
CA ALA A 177 -3.50 -19.74 -14.71
C ALA A 177 -2.79 -21.10 -14.86
N ASP A 178 -1.45 -21.06 -14.99
CA ASP A 178 -0.60 -22.24 -15.23
C ASP A 178 -0.12 -22.93 -13.94
N ASN A 179 -0.22 -22.27 -12.77
CA ASN A 179 0.29 -22.84 -11.52
C ASN A 179 -0.78 -23.14 -10.46
N ILE A 180 -2.01 -22.69 -10.62
CA ILE A 180 -3.01 -22.65 -9.53
C ILE A 180 -3.29 -24.04 -8.92
N GLU A 181 -3.41 -25.09 -9.73
CA GLU A 181 -3.68 -26.43 -9.20
C GLU A 181 -2.51 -26.98 -8.37
N ALA A 182 -1.27 -26.72 -8.81
CA ALA A 182 -0.08 -27.10 -8.07
C ALA A 182 0.04 -26.30 -6.77
N LEU A 183 -0.21 -25.01 -6.82
CA LEU A 183 -0.20 -24.11 -5.67
C LEU A 183 -1.22 -24.51 -4.61
N LEU A 184 -2.44 -24.87 -5.00
CA LEU A 184 -3.47 -25.33 -4.06
C LEU A 184 -3.07 -26.64 -3.35
N ARG A 185 -2.45 -27.58 -4.07
CA ARG A 185 -1.92 -28.82 -3.46
C ARG A 185 -0.77 -28.53 -2.49
N GLU A 186 0.11 -27.60 -2.84
CA GLU A 186 1.23 -27.17 -1.99
C GLU A 186 0.70 -26.53 -0.70
N VAL A 187 -0.25 -25.60 -0.81
CA VAL A 187 -0.84 -24.91 0.36
C VAL A 187 -1.62 -25.87 1.26
N ASP A 188 -2.38 -26.80 0.69
CA ASP A 188 -3.05 -27.86 1.45
C ASP A 188 -2.03 -28.73 2.22
N GLY A 189 -0.88 -29.06 1.61
CA GLY A 189 0.23 -29.75 2.27
C GLY A 189 0.83 -28.93 3.40
N ILE A 190 1.15 -27.65 3.16
CA ILE A 190 1.68 -26.72 4.17
C ILE A 190 0.76 -26.64 5.39
N CYS A 191 -0.57 -26.50 5.17
CA CYS A 191 -1.54 -26.41 6.26
C CYS A 191 -1.67 -27.71 7.07
N LYS A 192 -1.37 -28.88 6.47
CA LYS A 192 -1.36 -30.18 7.17
C LYS A 192 -0.08 -30.42 7.96
N GLU A 193 1.04 -29.91 7.48
CA GLU A 193 2.38 -30.10 8.09
C GLU A 193 2.73 -29.05 9.14
N HIS A 194 2.14 -27.85 9.04
CA HIS A 194 2.46 -26.71 9.89
C HIS A 194 1.23 -26.15 10.59
N ALA A 195 1.42 -25.62 11.78
CA ALA A 195 0.39 -24.91 12.55
C ALA A 195 0.27 -23.45 12.01
N VAL A 196 -0.41 -23.29 10.87
CA VAL A 196 -0.52 -22.01 10.16
C VAL A 196 -1.56 -21.13 10.85
N ALA A 197 -1.15 -19.91 11.27
CA ALA A 197 -2.02 -18.92 11.87
C ALA A 197 -2.65 -17.99 10.83
N ALA A 198 -1.87 -17.48 9.88
CA ALA A 198 -2.38 -16.54 8.91
C ALA A 198 -1.65 -16.60 7.56
N PHE A 199 -2.35 -16.15 6.53
CA PHE A 199 -1.81 -15.79 5.22
C PHE A 199 -1.84 -14.29 5.06
N VAL A 200 -0.68 -13.67 4.81
CA VAL A 200 -0.52 -12.22 4.59
C VAL A 200 -0.27 -11.97 3.12
N PHE A 201 -1.07 -11.11 2.48
CA PHE A 201 -1.00 -10.89 1.04
C PHE A 201 -1.42 -9.49 0.61
N GLU A 202 -0.82 -9.01 -0.48
CA GLU A 202 -1.28 -7.84 -1.23
C GLU A 202 -2.32 -8.32 -2.27
N PRO A 203 -3.59 -7.88 -2.20
CA PRO A 203 -4.60 -8.36 -3.14
C PRO A 203 -4.40 -7.76 -4.53
N LEU A 204 -4.39 -8.61 -5.55
CA LEU A 204 -4.30 -8.33 -6.99
C LEU A 204 -2.99 -7.71 -7.47
N VAL A 205 -2.32 -6.89 -6.68
CA VAL A 205 -1.12 -6.16 -7.11
C VAL A 205 -0.06 -6.17 -6.02
N GLN A 206 1.06 -6.80 -6.28
CA GLN A 206 2.26 -6.66 -5.46
C GLN A 206 3.01 -5.38 -5.85
N GLY A 207 2.78 -4.31 -5.09
CA GLY A 207 3.27 -2.98 -5.44
C GLY A 207 4.78 -2.90 -5.55
N ALA A 208 5.47 -3.27 -4.49
CA ALA A 208 6.92 -3.17 -4.40
C ALA A 208 7.67 -4.23 -5.23
N ALA A 209 7.00 -5.29 -5.69
CA ALA A 209 7.57 -6.30 -6.59
C ALA A 209 7.65 -5.85 -8.06
N GLY A 210 7.47 -4.58 -8.35
CA GLY A 210 7.39 -4.05 -9.71
C GLY A 210 5.96 -4.07 -10.25
N MET A 211 4.98 -3.76 -9.41
CA MET A 211 3.56 -3.77 -9.79
C MET A 211 3.17 -5.08 -10.48
N LYS A 212 3.49 -6.23 -9.87
CA LYS A 212 3.12 -7.54 -10.38
C LYS A 212 1.67 -7.84 -10.09
N PHE A 213 0.91 -8.20 -11.14
CA PHE A 213 -0.50 -8.52 -11.02
C PHE A 213 -0.70 -10.03 -10.90
N HIS A 214 -1.75 -10.41 -10.18
CA HIS A 214 -2.23 -11.78 -10.14
C HIS A 214 -3.78 -11.82 -10.19
N PRO A 215 -4.37 -12.86 -10.79
CA PRO A 215 -5.80 -12.88 -11.09
C PRO A 215 -6.64 -13.08 -9.82
N ALA A 216 -7.78 -12.38 -9.75
CA ALA A 216 -8.73 -12.50 -8.65
C ALA A 216 -9.22 -13.93 -8.45
N GLN A 217 -9.54 -14.65 -9.53
CA GLN A 217 -10.01 -16.04 -9.46
C GLN A 217 -8.99 -16.98 -8.80
N GLY A 218 -7.69 -16.81 -9.10
CA GLY A 218 -6.64 -17.61 -8.48
C GLY A 218 -6.49 -17.28 -6.99
N LEU A 219 -6.62 -16.01 -6.64
CA LEU A 219 -6.60 -15.58 -5.24
C LEU A 219 -7.84 -16.08 -4.48
N ASP A 220 -9.04 -16.04 -5.07
CA ASP A 220 -10.25 -16.61 -4.48
C ASP A 220 -10.10 -18.09 -4.17
N ALA A 221 -9.58 -18.89 -5.11
CA ALA A 221 -9.34 -20.32 -4.90
C ALA A 221 -8.34 -20.58 -3.75
N LEU A 222 -7.32 -19.73 -3.65
CA LEU A 222 -6.34 -19.81 -2.58
C LEU A 222 -6.95 -19.48 -1.21
N LEU A 223 -7.72 -18.39 -1.12
CA LEU A 223 -8.41 -18.01 0.11
C LEU A 223 -9.42 -19.08 0.55
N GLU A 224 -10.18 -19.66 -0.40
CA GLU A 224 -11.10 -20.77 -0.11
C GLU A 224 -10.36 -21.99 0.46
N CYS A 225 -9.19 -22.32 -0.10
CA CYS A 225 -8.34 -23.41 0.41
C CYS A 225 -7.89 -23.13 1.85
N LEU A 226 -7.40 -21.91 2.11
CA LEU A 226 -6.92 -21.50 3.43
C LEU A 226 -8.03 -21.44 4.48
N HIS A 227 -9.22 -20.95 4.14
CA HIS A 227 -10.38 -20.93 5.03
C HIS A 227 -10.85 -22.35 5.42
N LYS A 228 -10.73 -23.36 4.54
CA LYS A 228 -11.00 -24.77 4.88
C LYS A 228 -10.08 -25.30 5.99
N HIS A 229 -8.89 -24.73 6.13
CA HIS A 229 -7.92 -25.00 7.19
C HIS A 229 -8.01 -24.04 8.38
N GLU A 230 -9.04 -23.19 8.41
CA GLU A 230 -9.24 -22.15 9.44
C GLU A 230 -8.02 -21.19 9.57
N VAL A 231 -7.29 -20.94 8.47
CA VAL A 231 -6.20 -19.98 8.41
C VAL A 231 -6.78 -18.58 8.22
N LEU A 232 -6.41 -17.63 9.07
CA LEU A 232 -6.85 -16.24 8.93
C LEU A 232 -6.18 -15.58 7.73
N CYS A 233 -6.97 -14.90 6.90
CA CYS A 233 -6.51 -14.20 5.71
C CYS A 233 -6.38 -12.71 5.97
N ILE A 234 -5.15 -12.18 5.92
CA ILE A 234 -4.81 -10.77 6.17
C ILE A 234 -4.51 -10.09 4.84
N ALA A 235 -5.43 -9.25 4.38
CA ALA A 235 -5.24 -8.45 3.17
C ALA A 235 -4.52 -7.13 3.50
N ASP A 236 -3.36 -6.94 2.89
CA ASP A 236 -2.64 -5.68 2.92
C ASP A 236 -3.12 -4.79 1.76
N GLU A 237 -4.10 -3.94 2.04
CA GLU A 237 -4.68 -2.96 1.13
C GLU A 237 -4.03 -1.57 1.23
N ILE A 238 -2.87 -1.46 1.88
CA ILE A 238 -2.17 -0.20 2.11
C ILE A 238 -1.84 0.50 0.79
N MET A 239 -1.43 -0.27 -0.23
CA MET A 239 -1.18 0.25 -1.57
C MET A 239 -2.44 0.25 -2.44
N THR A 240 -3.26 -0.80 -2.38
CA THR A 240 -4.35 -1.07 -3.32
C THR A 240 -5.68 -0.40 -2.98
N GLY A 241 -5.90 -0.04 -1.72
CA GLY A 241 -7.16 0.52 -1.23
C GLY A 241 -7.50 1.92 -1.75
N PHE A 242 -8.74 2.33 -1.50
CA PHE A 242 -9.29 3.66 -1.78
C PHE A 242 -9.37 4.03 -3.26
N GLY A 243 -9.80 3.12 -4.13
CA GLY A 243 -10.11 3.42 -5.54
C GLY A 243 -9.02 3.06 -6.53
N LYS A 244 -7.80 2.68 -6.09
CA LYS A 244 -6.65 2.49 -6.99
C LYS A 244 -6.81 1.35 -8.00
N THR A 245 -7.59 0.32 -7.66
CA THR A 245 -7.90 -0.80 -8.57
C THR A 245 -9.23 -0.65 -9.31
N GLY A 246 -9.84 0.55 -9.32
CA GLY A 246 -11.14 0.83 -9.91
C GLY A 246 -12.33 0.51 -9.01
N LYS A 247 -12.12 -0.15 -7.87
CA LYS A 247 -13.09 -0.35 -6.78
C LYS A 247 -12.53 0.24 -5.49
N ASN A 248 -13.37 0.40 -4.45
CA ASN A 248 -12.90 0.95 -3.17
C ASN A 248 -11.68 0.20 -2.64
N PHE A 249 -11.73 -1.13 -2.69
CA PHE A 249 -10.64 -2.01 -2.27
C PHE A 249 -10.39 -3.09 -3.32
N ALA A 250 -9.16 -3.59 -3.41
CA ALA A 250 -8.84 -4.71 -4.28
C ALA A 250 -9.59 -5.98 -3.85
N SER A 251 -9.85 -6.16 -2.56
CA SER A 251 -10.71 -7.23 -2.01
C SER A 251 -12.15 -7.17 -2.49
N ASP A 252 -12.63 -6.06 -3.07
CA ASP A 252 -13.97 -5.99 -3.66
C ASP A 252 -14.07 -6.75 -4.99
N HIS A 253 -12.94 -7.05 -5.62
CA HIS A 253 -12.88 -7.93 -6.81
C HIS A 253 -12.97 -9.41 -6.46
N LEU A 254 -12.84 -9.77 -5.18
CA LEU A 254 -12.83 -11.14 -4.69
C LEU A 254 -14.22 -11.59 -4.23
N VAL A 255 -14.52 -12.88 -4.41
CA VAL A 255 -15.68 -13.55 -3.81
C VAL A 255 -15.38 -13.86 -2.34
N GLN A 256 -14.24 -14.49 -2.08
CA GLN A 256 -13.75 -14.76 -0.73
C GLN A 256 -13.28 -13.47 -0.07
N LYS A 257 -13.69 -13.23 1.17
CA LYS A 257 -13.33 -12.01 1.88
C LYS A 257 -12.24 -12.26 2.93
N PRO A 258 -11.27 -11.36 3.07
CA PRO A 258 -10.26 -11.47 4.11
C PRO A 258 -10.86 -11.30 5.51
N ASP A 259 -10.24 -11.93 6.50
CA ASP A 259 -10.63 -11.82 7.91
C ASP A 259 -10.13 -10.54 8.54
N ILE A 260 -8.97 -10.08 8.08
CA ILE A 260 -8.30 -8.85 8.57
C ILE A 260 -7.87 -8.03 7.35
N ILE A 261 -8.06 -6.71 7.43
CA ILE A 261 -7.66 -5.76 6.37
C ILE A 261 -6.81 -4.65 6.96
N CYS A 262 -5.65 -4.36 6.35
CA CYS A 262 -4.75 -3.28 6.72
C CYS A 262 -4.87 -2.12 5.73
N LEU A 263 -5.10 -0.89 6.24
CA LEU A 263 -5.22 0.32 5.44
C LEU A 263 -4.30 1.44 5.94
N SER A 264 -3.75 2.23 5.01
CA SER A 264 -2.93 3.42 5.30
C SER A 264 -2.83 4.30 4.03
N LYS A 265 -1.76 5.04 3.84
CA LYS A 265 -1.45 5.87 2.65
C LYS A 265 -2.61 6.76 2.21
N ALA A 266 -3.42 6.34 1.23
CA ALA A 266 -4.55 7.09 0.73
C ALA A 266 -5.65 7.32 1.78
N LEU A 267 -5.66 6.59 2.87
CA LEU A 267 -6.58 6.78 4.00
C LEU A 267 -6.66 8.25 4.44
N THR A 268 -5.52 8.92 4.53
CA THR A 268 -5.43 10.35 4.88
C THR A 268 -5.01 11.23 3.70
N ALA A 269 -5.05 10.70 2.47
CA ALA A 269 -4.54 11.40 1.29
C ALA A 269 -3.09 11.86 1.41
N GLY A 270 -2.26 11.19 2.21
CA GLY A 270 -0.88 11.59 2.47
C GLY A 270 -0.70 12.78 3.42
N MET A 271 -1.79 13.33 3.97
CA MET A 271 -1.74 14.54 4.81
C MET A 271 -1.29 14.26 6.25
N PHE A 272 -1.50 13.03 6.74
CA PHE A 272 -1.17 12.66 8.12
C PHE A 272 -0.82 11.17 8.21
N PRO A 273 0.17 10.77 9.05
CA PRO A 273 0.43 9.37 9.32
C PRO A 273 -0.72 8.77 10.14
N LEU A 274 -1.41 7.81 9.55
CA LEU A 274 -2.49 7.04 10.17
C LEU A 274 -2.65 5.73 9.43
N SER A 275 -2.98 4.69 10.17
CA SER A 275 -3.38 3.41 9.60
C SER A 275 -4.42 2.71 10.47
N ILE A 276 -5.09 1.72 9.90
CA ILE A 276 -6.04 0.89 10.62
C ILE A 276 -5.82 -0.59 10.29
N THR A 277 -6.23 -1.42 11.22
CA THR A 277 -6.43 -2.86 11.05
C THR A 277 -7.90 -3.13 11.31
N SER A 278 -8.63 -3.59 10.30
CA SER A 278 -10.04 -3.98 10.41
C SER A 278 -10.14 -5.48 10.60
N THR A 279 -11.11 -5.95 11.39
CA THR A 279 -11.32 -7.37 11.67
C THR A 279 -12.79 -7.77 11.56
N THR A 280 -13.03 -9.08 11.35
CA THR A 280 -14.36 -9.69 11.52
C THR A 280 -14.77 -9.72 12.99
N GLU A 281 -16.07 -9.96 13.25
CA GLU A 281 -16.57 -10.15 14.61
C GLU A 281 -15.99 -11.41 15.25
N GLU A 282 -15.75 -12.47 14.49
CA GLU A 282 -15.13 -13.71 15.00
C GLU A 282 -13.73 -13.45 15.57
N VAL A 283 -12.90 -12.70 14.83
CA VAL A 283 -11.55 -12.33 15.29
C VAL A 283 -11.67 -11.51 16.58
N PHE A 284 -12.53 -10.49 16.62
CA PHE A 284 -12.71 -9.65 17.80
C PHE A 284 -13.22 -10.44 19.02
N ALA A 285 -14.20 -11.32 18.84
CA ALA A 285 -14.82 -12.10 19.92
C ALA A 285 -13.82 -13.00 20.65
N ALA A 286 -12.76 -13.46 20.00
CA ALA A 286 -11.72 -14.28 20.62
C ALA A 286 -10.92 -13.52 21.72
N PHE A 287 -11.01 -12.19 21.75
CA PHE A 287 -10.35 -11.35 22.74
C PHE A 287 -11.27 -10.95 23.89
N LEU A 288 -12.57 -11.30 23.83
CA LEU A 288 -13.54 -11.02 24.90
C LEU A 288 -13.45 -12.12 25.98
N SER A 289 -13.09 -11.74 27.19
CA SER A 289 -12.93 -12.69 28.31
C SER A 289 -12.94 -11.95 29.63
N ASP A 290 -13.34 -12.63 30.71
CA ASP A 290 -13.13 -12.16 32.08
C ASP A 290 -11.64 -12.18 32.46
N ASN A 291 -10.82 -12.94 31.76
CA ASN A 291 -9.36 -12.92 31.93
C ASN A 291 -8.75 -11.78 31.13
N VAL A 292 -8.30 -10.74 31.85
CA VAL A 292 -7.66 -9.54 31.27
C VAL A 292 -6.51 -9.90 30.32
N ALA A 293 -5.73 -10.96 30.59
CA ALA A 293 -4.61 -11.36 29.76
C ALA A 293 -5.02 -11.80 28.33
N LYS A 294 -6.30 -12.10 28.08
CA LYS A 294 -6.80 -12.39 26.73
C LYS A 294 -7.11 -11.15 25.90
N GLY A 295 -7.09 -9.96 26.49
CA GLY A 295 -7.21 -8.70 25.75
C GLY A 295 -6.03 -8.46 24.80
N PHE A 296 -6.22 -7.63 23.77
CA PHE A 296 -5.14 -7.24 22.87
C PHE A 296 -4.34 -6.06 23.43
N PHE A 297 -3.25 -6.36 24.14
CA PHE A 297 -2.37 -5.38 24.78
C PHE A 297 -1.30 -4.90 23.79
N HIS A 298 -1.73 -4.14 22.78
CA HIS A 298 -0.90 -3.47 21.80
C HIS A 298 -1.43 -2.05 21.63
N ALA A 299 -0.57 -1.06 21.67
CA ALA A 299 -0.96 0.34 21.51
C ALA A 299 0.18 1.16 20.93
N HIS A 300 -0.17 2.25 20.29
CA HIS A 300 0.72 3.33 19.89
C HIS A 300 0.25 4.61 20.58
N THR A 301 1.19 5.50 20.92
CA THR A 301 0.88 6.77 21.59
C THR A 301 -0.14 7.58 20.80
N TYR A 302 -0.03 7.61 19.48
CA TYR A 302 -0.87 8.41 18.60
C TYR A 302 -2.03 7.63 17.95
N SER A 303 -2.40 6.45 18.49
CA SER A 303 -3.57 5.70 18.01
C SER A 303 -4.81 6.58 17.91
N ALA A 304 -5.51 6.51 16.78
CA ALA A 304 -6.71 7.31 16.50
C ALA A 304 -6.51 8.82 16.65
N HIS A 305 -5.35 9.36 16.27
CA HIS A 305 -5.08 10.81 16.38
C HIS A 305 -6.22 11.63 15.78
N PRO A 306 -6.87 12.54 16.54
CA PRO A 306 -8.08 13.24 16.08
C PRO A 306 -7.92 13.99 14.76
N ILE A 307 -6.76 14.65 14.55
CA ILE A 307 -6.45 15.37 13.31
C ILE A 307 -6.30 14.38 12.15
N GLY A 308 -5.63 13.24 12.37
CA GLY A 308 -5.49 12.19 11.36
C GLY A 308 -6.83 11.57 10.98
N CYS A 309 -7.70 11.31 11.97
CA CYS A 309 -9.07 10.83 11.73
C CYS A 309 -9.90 11.85 10.91
N SER A 310 -9.78 13.15 11.23
CA SER A 310 -10.46 14.21 10.48
C SER A 310 -9.97 14.32 9.03
N ALA A 311 -8.66 14.18 8.81
CA ALA A 311 -8.09 14.11 7.46
C ALA A 311 -8.65 12.91 6.67
N ALA A 312 -8.75 11.74 7.32
CA ALA A 312 -9.28 10.53 6.71
C ALA A 312 -10.78 10.65 6.39
N ILE A 313 -11.59 11.24 7.28
CA ILE A 313 -13.01 11.52 7.02
C ILE A 313 -13.15 12.39 5.76
N ALA A 314 -12.42 13.50 5.69
CA ALA A 314 -12.47 14.40 4.53
C ALA A 314 -11.98 13.71 3.24
N ALA A 315 -10.97 12.84 3.32
CA ALA A 315 -10.52 12.05 2.19
C ALA A 315 -11.59 11.04 1.71
N MET A 316 -12.34 10.43 2.63
CA MET A 316 -13.45 9.54 2.30
C MET A 316 -14.65 10.29 1.67
N ASP A 317 -14.92 11.51 2.11
CA ASP A 317 -15.95 12.36 1.48
C ASP A 317 -15.58 12.67 0.01
N LEU A 318 -14.29 12.91 -0.26
CA LEU A 318 -13.81 13.06 -1.64
C LEU A 318 -13.95 11.76 -2.44
N LEU A 319 -13.58 10.61 -1.86
CA LEU A 319 -13.72 9.30 -2.52
C LEU A 319 -15.16 9.01 -2.93
N ALA A 320 -16.11 9.37 -2.09
CA ALA A 320 -17.55 9.20 -2.34
C ALA A 320 -18.12 10.16 -3.40
N SER A 321 -17.34 11.16 -3.83
CA SER A 321 -17.82 12.16 -4.81
C SER A 321 -17.87 11.59 -6.23
N GLU A 322 -18.89 11.97 -6.98
CA GLU A 322 -19.05 11.60 -8.39
C GLU A 322 -17.86 12.06 -9.25
N SER A 323 -17.31 13.23 -8.97
CA SER A 323 -16.18 13.78 -9.70
C SER A 323 -14.91 12.89 -9.57
N ILE A 324 -14.63 12.34 -8.40
CA ILE A 324 -13.50 11.42 -8.21
C ILE A 324 -13.77 10.07 -8.91
N ALA A 325 -14.99 9.56 -8.85
CA ALA A 325 -15.36 8.34 -9.59
C ALA A 325 -15.18 8.52 -11.11
N GLN A 326 -15.61 9.63 -11.65
CA GLN A 326 -15.41 9.98 -13.08
C GLN A 326 -13.93 10.09 -13.43
N ASN A 327 -13.11 10.73 -12.58
CA ASN A 327 -11.68 10.85 -12.79
C ASN A 327 -10.95 9.52 -12.73
N ILE A 328 -11.31 8.63 -11.82
CA ILE A 328 -10.77 7.26 -11.78
C ILE A 328 -11.07 6.54 -13.10
N GLY A 329 -12.31 6.60 -13.60
CA GLY A 329 -12.69 6.02 -14.88
C GLY A 329 -11.94 6.64 -16.07
N PHE A 330 -11.73 7.96 -16.07
CA PHE A 330 -10.93 8.65 -17.08
C PHE A 330 -9.48 8.16 -17.09
N ILE A 331 -8.82 8.05 -15.91
CA ILE A 331 -7.43 7.57 -15.81
C ILE A 331 -7.34 6.12 -16.28
N GLU A 332 -8.28 5.25 -15.88
CA GLU A 332 -8.34 3.87 -16.29
C GLU A 332 -8.43 3.72 -17.81
N GLN A 333 -9.35 4.44 -18.45
CA GLN A 333 -9.49 4.46 -19.92
C GLN A 333 -8.23 4.98 -20.62
N SER A 334 -7.63 6.04 -20.08
CA SER A 334 -6.39 6.61 -20.59
C SER A 334 -5.23 5.62 -20.52
N HIS A 335 -5.11 4.89 -19.41
CA HIS A 335 -4.10 3.84 -19.24
C HIS A 335 -4.31 2.69 -20.22
N GLN A 336 -5.55 2.27 -20.46
CA GLN A 336 -5.88 1.24 -21.46
C GLN A 336 -5.50 1.70 -22.88
N GLY A 337 -5.84 2.94 -23.23
CA GLY A 337 -5.45 3.52 -24.53
C GLY A 337 -3.93 3.60 -24.70
N PHE A 338 -3.21 4.02 -23.67
CA PHE A 338 -1.75 4.07 -23.71
C PHE A 338 -1.12 2.68 -23.77
N LYS A 339 -1.66 1.70 -23.03
CA LYS A 339 -1.23 0.30 -23.13
C LYS A 339 -1.26 -0.19 -24.58
N LEU A 340 -2.41 -0.05 -25.27
CA LEU A 340 -2.56 -0.50 -26.66
C LEU A 340 -1.54 0.16 -27.60
N LYS A 341 -1.12 1.41 -27.29
CA LYS A 341 -0.13 2.13 -28.08
C LYS A 341 1.29 1.57 -27.91
N ILE A 342 1.66 1.13 -26.70
CA ILE A 342 3.07 0.81 -26.40
C ILE A 342 3.36 -0.69 -26.21
N GLU A 343 2.35 -1.54 -26.08
CA GLU A 343 2.56 -2.98 -25.77
C GLU A 343 3.30 -3.76 -26.88
N GLN A 344 3.33 -3.21 -28.11
CA GLN A 344 4.09 -3.78 -29.22
C GLN A 344 5.48 -3.13 -29.42
N HIS A 345 5.87 -2.20 -28.54
CA HIS A 345 7.16 -1.54 -28.66
C HIS A 345 8.30 -2.52 -28.32
N GLN A 346 9.33 -2.61 -29.18
CA GLN A 346 10.41 -3.61 -29.07
C GLN A 346 11.18 -3.61 -27.74
N LYS A 347 11.18 -2.50 -27.02
CA LYS A 347 11.85 -2.35 -25.71
C LYS A 347 10.91 -2.62 -24.53
N VAL A 348 9.66 -2.99 -24.79
CA VAL A 348 8.64 -3.27 -23.78
C VAL A 348 8.36 -4.77 -23.76
N ARG A 349 8.55 -5.40 -22.61
CA ARG A 349 8.27 -6.83 -22.40
C ARG A 349 6.80 -7.08 -22.10
N GLU A 350 6.22 -6.25 -21.24
CA GLU A 350 4.86 -6.42 -20.74
C GLU A 350 4.27 -5.08 -20.32
N VAL A 351 2.98 -4.87 -20.57
CA VAL A 351 2.22 -3.72 -20.04
C VAL A 351 1.00 -4.22 -19.27
N ARG A 352 0.82 -3.75 -18.06
CA ARG A 352 -0.26 -4.13 -17.14
C ARG A 352 -1.04 -2.90 -16.70
N THR A 353 -2.37 -3.02 -16.61
CA THR A 353 -3.25 -1.95 -16.11
C THR A 353 -4.36 -2.53 -15.25
N ILE A 354 -4.68 -1.84 -14.16
CA ILE A 354 -5.86 -2.07 -13.32
C ILE A 354 -6.24 -0.76 -12.63
N GLY A 355 -7.47 -0.29 -12.83
CA GLY A 355 -7.90 1.01 -12.30
C GLY A 355 -6.92 2.12 -12.72
N VAL A 356 -6.38 2.86 -11.74
CA VAL A 356 -5.44 3.96 -11.99
C VAL A 356 -3.96 3.54 -11.96
N ILE A 357 -3.69 2.25 -12.01
CA ILE A 357 -2.34 1.69 -12.02
C ILE A 357 -1.99 1.26 -13.43
N LEU A 358 -0.93 1.83 -13.99
CA LEU A 358 -0.26 1.39 -15.20
C LEU A 358 1.16 0.96 -14.83
N ALA A 359 1.59 -0.18 -15.31
CA ALA A 359 2.99 -0.62 -15.19
C ALA A 359 3.47 -1.24 -16.49
N LEU A 360 4.73 -0.99 -16.84
CA LEU A 360 5.39 -1.61 -17.98
C LEU A 360 6.79 -2.10 -17.57
N ASP A 361 7.14 -3.28 -18.02
CA ASP A 361 8.47 -3.85 -17.85
C ASP A 361 9.28 -3.64 -19.12
N LEU A 362 10.49 -3.09 -18.97
CA LEU A 362 11.45 -2.98 -20.08
C LEU A 362 12.07 -4.34 -20.39
N GLU A 363 12.39 -4.57 -21.69
CA GLU A 363 13.06 -5.78 -22.17
C GLU A 363 14.57 -5.74 -21.83
N VAL A 364 14.87 -5.58 -20.55
CA VAL A 364 16.23 -5.58 -20.00
C VAL A 364 16.25 -6.32 -18.65
N THR A 365 17.37 -6.97 -18.35
CA THR A 365 17.61 -7.57 -17.04
C THR A 365 18.42 -6.60 -16.18
N THR A 366 17.96 -6.30 -14.99
CA THR A 366 18.63 -5.41 -14.03
C THR A 366 18.22 -5.72 -12.61
N ASP A 367 19.03 -5.32 -11.66
CA ASP A 367 18.68 -5.36 -10.24
C ASP A 367 17.69 -4.24 -9.89
N ARG A 368 16.86 -4.48 -8.87
CA ARG A 368 15.84 -3.54 -8.40
C ARG A 368 16.39 -2.15 -8.07
N TYR A 369 17.58 -2.07 -7.49
CA TYR A 369 18.29 -0.83 -7.12
C TYR A 369 19.54 -0.62 -7.99
N GLY A 370 19.54 -1.15 -9.19
CA GLY A 370 20.64 -1.01 -10.14
C GLY A 370 20.70 0.37 -10.82
N SER A 371 21.78 0.61 -11.54
CA SER A 371 22.05 1.88 -12.25
C SER A 371 20.96 2.26 -13.28
N LEU A 372 20.26 1.28 -13.86
CA LEU A 372 19.15 1.55 -14.77
C LEU A 372 18.04 2.34 -14.09
N ARG A 373 17.64 1.96 -12.85
CA ARG A 373 16.64 2.67 -12.08
C ARG A 373 16.99 4.14 -11.89
N ASP A 374 18.25 4.42 -11.52
CA ASP A 374 18.73 5.78 -11.27
C ASP A 374 18.78 6.59 -12.56
N LYS A 375 19.23 5.97 -13.66
CA LYS A 375 19.21 6.57 -15.01
C LYS A 375 17.78 6.93 -15.44
N LEU A 376 16.84 6.00 -15.30
CA LEU A 376 15.43 6.23 -15.64
C LEU A 376 14.83 7.35 -14.80
N TYR A 377 15.08 7.34 -13.47
CA TYR A 377 14.60 8.39 -12.58
C TYR A 377 15.09 9.77 -13.03
N GLN A 378 16.37 9.92 -13.35
CA GLN A 378 16.92 11.19 -13.81
C GLN A 378 16.32 11.61 -15.14
N LEU A 379 16.18 10.70 -16.11
CA LEU A 379 15.55 10.99 -17.40
C LEU A 379 14.13 11.52 -17.26
N PHE A 380 13.33 10.96 -16.34
CA PHE A 380 11.98 11.48 -16.07
C PHE A 380 12.01 12.85 -15.39
N LEU A 381 12.91 13.09 -14.44
CA LEU A 381 13.08 14.41 -13.83
C LEU A 381 13.46 15.48 -14.84
N ASP A 382 14.34 15.16 -15.81
CA ASP A 382 14.74 16.09 -16.87
C ASP A 382 13.53 16.51 -17.73
N LYS A 383 12.57 15.57 -17.93
CA LYS A 383 11.30 15.81 -18.64
C LYS A 383 10.21 16.45 -17.79
N GLY A 384 10.49 16.79 -16.53
CA GLY A 384 9.52 17.42 -15.63
C GLY A 384 8.45 16.45 -15.10
N VAL A 385 8.76 15.17 -15.00
CA VAL A 385 7.87 14.13 -14.47
C VAL A 385 8.57 13.39 -13.33
N VAL A 386 7.87 13.15 -12.23
CA VAL A 386 8.33 12.26 -11.15
C VAL A 386 7.70 10.90 -11.35
N LEU A 387 8.52 9.95 -11.81
CA LEU A 387 8.26 8.52 -11.75
C LEU A 387 9.41 7.87 -10.97
N ARG A 388 9.12 6.79 -10.25
CA ARG A 388 10.12 6.09 -9.44
C ARG A 388 10.24 4.62 -9.88
N PRO A 389 11.02 4.33 -10.93
CA PRO A 389 11.12 2.97 -11.46
C PRO A 389 11.57 1.95 -10.42
N LEU A 390 11.12 0.70 -10.57
CA LEU A 390 11.46 -0.45 -9.74
C LEU A 390 12.26 -1.46 -10.58
N GLY A 391 13.58 -1.32 -10.61
CA GLY A 391 14.42 -2.07 -11.52
C GLY A 391 14.13 -1.68 -12.97
N ASN A 392 13.62 -2.63 -13.78
CA ASN A 392 13.18 -2.41 -15.14
C ASN A 392 11.69 -2.04 -15.29
N THR A 393 10.96 -1.93 -14.17
CA THR A 393 9.54 -1.56 -14.22
C THR A 393 9.36 -0.05 -14.10
N ILE A 394 8.72 0.56 -15.08
CA ILE A 394 8.19 1.92 -15.02
C ILE A 394 6.71 1.81 -14.67
N TYR A 395 6.24 2.64 -13.74
CA TYR A 395 4.83 2.65 -13.39
C TYR A 395 4.29 4.06 -13.20
N VAL A 396 2.99 4.23 -13.44
CA VAL A 396 2.21 5.45 -13.27
C VAL A 396 1.04 5.13 -12.33
N LEU A 397 0.90 5.91 -11.29
CA LEU A 397 -0.21 5.87 -10.35
C LEU A 397 -0.48 7.31 -9.90
N PRO A 398 -1.08 8.13 -10.75
CA PRO A 398 -1.19 9.56 -10.54
C PRO A 398 -2.28 9.90 -9.51
N PRO A 399 -2.29 11.12 -8.96
CA PRO A 399 -3.43 11.62 -8.22
C PRO A 399 -4.71 11.58 -9.08
N TYR A 400 -5.86 11.30 -8.48
CA TYR A 400 -7.16 11.25 -9.18
C TYR A 400 -7.54 12.56 -9.87
N ILE A 401 -6.96 13.66 -9.42
CA ILE A 401 -7.21 15.00 -9.97
C ILE A 401 -6.22 15.40 -11.08
N ILE A 402 -5.41 14.45 -11.57
CA ILE A 402 -4.50 14.73 -12.70
C ILE A 402 -5.32 15.18 -13.93
N THR A 403 -4.85 16.22 -14.61
CA THR A 403 -5.50 16.69 -15.84
C THR A 403 -5.13 15.78 -17.03
N GLU A 404 -5.97 15.78 -18.06
CA GLU A 404 -5.68 15.10 -19.33
C GLU A 404 -4.33 15.56 -19.91
N GLN A 405 -4.06 16.87 -19.86
CA GLN A 405 -2.82 17.45 -20.34
C GLN A 405 -1.60 16.94 -19.56
N ASP A 406 -1.68 16.91 -18.23
CA ASP A 406 -0.58 16.41 -17.38
C ASP A 406 -0.35 14.90 -17.60
N LEU A 407 -1.42 14.12 -17.72
CA LEU A 407 -1.33 12.69 -17.96
C LEU A 407 -0.73 12.39 -19.36
N ALA A 408 -1.11 13.16 -20.37
CA ALA A 408 -0.51 13.06 -21.72
C ALA A 408 1.00 13.39 -21.72
N LEU A 409 1.43 14.38 -20.89
CA LEU A 409 2.85 14.68 -20.71
C LEU A 409 3.61 13.52 -20.03
N VAL A 410 2.99 12.84 -19.07
CA VAL A 410 3.57 11.63 -18.45
C VAL A 410 3.77 10.53 -19.49
N TYR A 411 2.77 10.25 -20.32
CA TYR A 411 2.88 9.25 -21.39
C TYR A 411 3.94 9.62 -22.42
N LYS A 412 3.96 10.89 -22.86
CA LYS A 412 4.99 11.38 -23.77
C LYS A 412 6.41 11.21 -23.18
N ALA A 413 6.59 11.49 -21.89
CA ALA A 413 7.86 11.29 -21.22
C ALA A 413 8.29 9.81 -21.25
N ILE A 414 7.34 8.88 -21.06
CA ILE A 414 7.62 7.44 -21.16
C ILE A 414 8.05 7.06 -22.59
N GLU A 415 7.30 7.50 -23.61
CA GLU A 415 7.66 7.25 -25.03
C GLU A 415 9.06 7.75 -25.37
N GLU A 416 9.36 8.99 -24.99
CA GLU A 416 10.68 9.58 -25.24
C GLU A 416 11.81 8.87 -24.46
N VAL A 417 11.54 8.35 -23.26
CA VAL A 417 12.52 7.55 -22.51
C VAL A 417 12.74 6.18 -23.18
N LEU A 418 11.69 5.56 -23.72
CA LEU A 418 11.82 4.32 -24.48
C LEU A 418 12.74 4.46 -25.71
N GLU A 419 12.82 5.63 -26.32
CA GLU A 419 13.76 5.85 -27.45
C GLU A 419 15.23 5.92 -26.98
N ILE A 420 15.51 6.25 -25.72
CA ILE A 420 16.85 6.53 -25.16
C ILE A 420 17.48 5.30 -24.50
N VAL A 421 16.68 4.42 -23.88
CA VAL A 421 17.18 3.28 -23.05
C VAL A 421 17.45 2.01 -23.81
#